data_94e754ce5868c931990f8d822de6f6f7
#
_entry.id   94e754ce5868c931990f8d822de6f6f7
#
_cell.length_a   1.000
_cell.length_b   1.000
_cell.length_c   1.000
_cell.angle_alpha   90.00
_cell.angle_beta   90.00
_cell.angle_gamma   90.00
#
_symmetry.space_group_name_H-M   'P 1'
#
loop_
_entity.id
_entity.type
_entity.pdbx_description
1 polymer ?
#
loop_
_entity_poly.entity_id
_entity_poly.type
_entity_poly.pdbx_seq_one_letter_code
_entity_poly.pdbx_strand_id
1 'polypeptide(L)'
;MASRLVEQGTNSNRNKKNSESDSVLSKEMRFALSKRETHLSKDRKKKKQIPSVKRGKESTFWKNVRSITPNISWTRMETYGTPGIPDLLGVFVDDKLKRNISFWVELKLTKGNKLDLSPFQISWNLKRYSLCQDNFIMAKGIEERAIFFYPGALVRELVTDYREVEPLFVVHQPWTHVLEPAIRRVLVHVP
;
A
#
# COMPACT_ATOMS: atom_id res chain seq x y z
N MET A 1 30.39 -5.75 -62.21
CA MET A 1 31.40 -6.68 -62.81
C MET A 1 31.58 -7.85 -61.83
N ALA A 2 31.38 -9.05 -62.36
CA ALA A 2 31.95 -10.36 -62.05
C ALA A 2 31.66 -10.93 -60.65
N SER A 3 30.77 -11.92 -60.51
CA SER A 3 30.77 -13.34 -60.97
C SER A 3 31.68 -14.26 -60.15
N ARG A 4 31.07 -15.27 -59.53
CA ARG A 4 31.22 -16.74 -59.63
C ARG A 4 30.92 -17.40 -58.31
N LEU A 5 29.89 -18.22 -58.19
CA LEU A 5 29.72 -19.64 -58.58
C LEU A 5 30.49 -20.62 -57.68
N VAL A 6 29.70 -21.40 -56.94
CA VAL A 6 29.56 -22.87 -56.94
C VAL A 6 30.57 -23.65 -56.10
N GLU A 7 30.11 -24.41 -55.12
CA GLU A 7 30.16 -25.88 -55.19
C GLU A 7 29.28 -26.55 -54.13
N GLN A 8 28.52 -27.52 -54.58
CA GLN A 8 27.74 -28.49 -53.85
C GLN A 8 28.65 -29.60 -53.32
N GLY A 9 28.44 -30.00 -52.09
CA GLY A 9 29.08 -31.18 -51.51
C GLY A 9 28.11 -31.92 -50.61
N THR A 10 27.55 -32.97 -51.15
CA THR A 10 26.72 -34.00 -50.53
C THR A 10 27.43 -34.65 -49.34
N ASN A 11 26.76 -34.76 -48.17
CA ASN A 11 27.02 -35.87 -47.27
C ASN A 11 25.75 -36.29 -46.51
N SER A 12 25.08 -37.24 -47.13
CA SER A 12 24.06 -38.11 -46.56
C SER A 12 24.78 -39.23 -45.80
N ASN A 13 24.65 -39.31 -44.50
CA ASN A 13 24.62 -40.49 -43.63
C ASN A 13 25.13 -40.20 -42.20
N ARG A 14 24.26 -39.56 -41.40
CA ARG A 14 24.42 -39.61 -39.92
C ARG A 14 23.08 -39.30 -39.21
N ASN A 15 22.03 -40.04 -39.55
CA ASN A 15 20.78 -39.85 -38.83
C ASN A 15 20.07 -41.20 -38.60
N LYS A 16 20.60 -42.03 -37.70
CA LYS A 16 19.85 -43.21 -37.19
C LYS A 16 20.19 -43.64 -35.76
N LYS A 17 20.96 -42.87 -34.98
CA LYS A 17 21.23 -43.23 -33.56
C LYS A 17 20.75 -42.21 -32.51
N ASN A 18 20.13 -41.06 -32.90
CA ASN A 18 19.69 -40.06 -31.95
C ASN A 18 18.19 -40.09 -31.64
N SER A 19 17.40 -41.01 -32.22
CA SER A 19 15.94 -40.99 -32.02
C SER A 19 15.45 -41.73 -30.77
N GLU A 20 16.26 -42.56 -30.14
CA GLU A 20 15.86 -43.30 -28.93
C GLU A 20 16.23 -42.55 -27.63
N SER A 21 17.33 -41.79 -27.60
CA SER A 21 17.70 -40.97 -26.43
C SER A 21 16.78 -39.78 -26.22
N ASP A 22 16.26 -39.18 -27.29
CA ASP A 22 15.35 -38.00 -27.18
C ASP A 22 13.95 -38.39 -26.66
N SER A 23 13.52 -39.64 -26.87
CA SER A 23 12.21 -40.12 -26.39
C SER A 23 12.19 -40.37 -24.87
N VAL A 24 13.31 -40.82 -24.30
CA VAL A 24 13.41 -41.07 -22.85
C VAL A 24 13.56 -39.79 -22.07
N LEU A 25 14.41 -38.86 -22.54
CA LEU A 25 14.57 -37.52 -21.96
C LEU A 25 13.25 -36.72 -21.98
N SER A 26 12.44 -36.85 -23.02
CA SER A 26 11.14 -36.18 -23.10
C SER A 26 10.11 -36.71 -22.08
N LYS A 27 10.14 -38.01 -21.76
CA LYS A 27 9.27 -38.60 -20.73
C LYS A 27 9.64 -38.20 -19.32
N GLU A 28 10.92 -38.16 -19.01
CA GLU A 28 11.40 -37.70 -17.68
C GLU A 28 11.18 -36.20 -17.44
N MET A 29 11.40 -35.38 -18.48
CA MET A 29 11.05 -33.94 -18.41
C MET A 29 9.56 -33.70 -18.22
N ARG A 30 8.69 -34.44 -18.91
CA ARG A 30 7.23 -34.35 -18.73
C ARG A 30 6.79 -34.77 -17.32
N PHE A 31 7.42 -35.81 -16.75
CA PHE A 31 7.16 -36.27 -15.39
C PHE A 31 7.64 -35.27 -14.33
N ALA A 32 8.80 -34.63 -14.56
CA ALA A 32 9.32 -33.57 -13.69
C ALA A 32 8.47 -32.30 -13.75
N LEU A 33 7.96 -31.91 -14.92
CA LEU A 33 7.04 -30.79 -15.11
C LEU A 33 5.69 -31.05 -14.45
N SER A 34 5.13 -32.28 -14.59
CA SER A 34 3.89 -32.67 -13.93
C SER A 34 4.00 -32.62 -12.40
N LYS A 35 5.13 -33.06 -11.81
CA LYS A 35 5.37 -32.91 -10.37
C LYS A 35 5.51 -31.45 -9.91
N ARG A 36 6.13 -30.59 -10.73
CA ARG A 36 6.21 -29.15 -10.44
C ARG A 36 4.84 -28.48 -10.47
N GLU A 37 4.00 -28.81 -11.42
CA GLU A 37 2.63 -28.25 -11.51
C GLU A 37 1.75 -28.69 -10.34
N THR A 38 1.88 -29.94 -9.86
CA THR A 38 1.13 -30.40 -8.68
C THR A 38 1.62 -29.76 -7.37
N HIS A 39 2.89 -29.37 -7.24
CA HIS A 39 3.39 -28.58 -6.11
C HIS A 39 2.96 -27.12 -6.18
N LEU A 40 2.99 -26.49 -7.37
CA LEU A 40 2.51 -25.11 -7.52
C LEU A 40 0.99 -24.97 -7.29
N SER A 41 0.20 -26.00 -7.60
CA SER A 41 -1.25 -25.97 -7.37
C SER A 41 -1.66 -26.13 -5.91
N LYS A 42 -0.82 -26.76 -5.07
CA LYS A 42 -1.05 -26.87 -3.61
C LYS A 42 -0.71 -25.59 -2.85
N ASP A 43 0.27 -24.81 -3.32
CA ASP A 43 0.61 -23.52 -2.70
C ASP A 43 -0.37 -22.37 -3.05
N ARG A 44 -1.11 -22.49 -4.16
CA ARG A 44 -2.16 -21.50 -4.50
C ARG A 44 -3.38 -21.51 -3.59
N LYS A 45 -3.61 -22.56 -2.78
CA LYS A 45 -4.79 -22.66 -1.88
C LYS A 45 -4.60 -22.06 -0.50
N LYS A 46 -3.43 -21.53 -0.15
CA LYS A 46 -3.24 -20.71 1.06
C LYS A 46 -3.18 -19.21 0.76
N LYS A 47 -4.13 -18.66 -0.03
CA LYS A 47 -4.48 -17.26 0.12
C LYS A 47 -5.06 -17.12 1.53
N LYS A 48 -4.25 -16.64 2.48
CA LYS A 48 -4.73 -16.14 3.77
C LYS A 48 -5.89 -15.19 3.46
N GLN A 49 -7.10 -15.62 3.78
CA GLN A 49 -8.25 -14.72 3.82
C GLN A 49 -7.90 -13.63 4.83
N ILE A 50 -7.61 -12.44 4.33
CA ILE A 50 -7.47 -11.25 5.17
C ILE A 50 -8.83 -11.09 5.85
N PRO A 51 -8.90 -11.08 7.20
CA PRO A 51 -10.17 -11.08 7.90
C PRO A 51 -10.99 -9.86 7.46
N SER A 52 -12.16 -10.10 6.88
CA SER A 52 -13.14 -9.09 6.43
C SER A 52 -13.60 -8.13 7.55
N VAL A 53 -13.34 -8.49 8.79
CA VAL A 53 -13.69 -7.72 10.00
C VAL A 53 -12.94 -6.39 10.11
N LYS A 54 -11.71 -6.25 9.58
CA LYS A 54 -10.96 -4.98 9.64
C LYS A 54 -11.56 -3.92 8.71
N ARG A 55 -11.93 -4.28 7.48
CA ARG A 55 -12.48 -3.32 6.50
C ARG A 55 -13.77 -2.62 6.95
N GLY A 56 -14.67 -3.33 7.63
CA GLY A 56 -15.92 -2.74 8.12
C GLY A 56 -15.71 -1.63 9.17
N LYS A 57 -14.67 -1.74 10.01
CA LYS A 57 -14.38 -0.78 11.08
C LYS A 57 -13.68 0.47 10.56
N GLU A 58 -12.73 0.35 9.65
CA GLU A 58 -12.07 1.51 8.99
C GLU A 58 -13.06 2.28 8.12
N SER A 59 -13.95 1.60 7.41
CA SER A 59 -15.03 2.25 6.65
C SER A 59 -15.98 3.04 7.57
N THR A 60 -16.27 2.55 8.77
CA THR A 60 -17.08 3.29 9.75
C THR A 60 -16.30 4.50 10.29
N PHE A 61 -15.02 4.34 10.56
CA PHE A 61 -14.16 5.45 11.01
C PHE A 61 -14.10 6.56 9.96
N TRP A 62 -13.91 6.20 8.70
CA TRP A 62 -13.97 7.13 7.58
C TRP A 62 -15.30 7.93 7.54
N LYS A 63 -16.45 7.22 7.61
CA LYS A 63 -17.77 7.88 7.61
C LYS A 63 -17.89 8.89 8.75
N ASN A 64 -17.40 8.54 9.94
CA ASN A 64 -17.41 9.44 11.09
C ASN A 64 -16.53 10.67 10.85
N VAL A 65 -15.28 10.49 10.39
CA VAL A 65 -14.37 11.61 10.08
C VAL A 65 -15.05 12.58 9.10
N ARG A 66 -15.58 12.06 7.99
CA ARG A 66 -16.26 12.88 6.97
C ARG A 66 -17.44 13.65 7.55
N SER A 67 -18.25 13.02 8.42
CA SER A 67 -19.46 13.66 8.97
C SER A 67 -19.16 14.78 9.98
N ILE A 68 -18.02 14.71 10.69
CA ILE A 68 -17.64 15.67 11.73
C ILE A 68 -16.63 16.72 11.24
N THR A 69 -16.24 16.67 9.98
CA THR A 69 -15.33 17.63 9.32
C THR A 69 -15.95 18.18 8.02
N PRO A 70 -17.12 18.85 8.10
CA PRO A 70 -17.90 19.21 6.91
C PRO A 70 -17.23 20.24 5.98
N ASN A 71 -16.31 21.07 6.50
CA ASN A 71 -15.61 22.09 5.72
C ASN A 71 -14.28 21.61 5.13
N ILE A 72 -13.99 20.30 5.23
CA ILE A 72 -12.89 19.66 4.53
C ILE A 72 -13.47 18.84 3.39
N SER A 73 -13.07 19.15 2.16
CA SER A 73 -13.40 18.34 0.99
C SER A 73 -12.52 17.09 0.98
N TRP A 74 -13.13 15.92 1.16
CA TRP A 74 -12.41 14.65 1.22
C TRP A 74 -12.60 13.86 -0.06
N THR A 75 -11.51 13.35 -0.61
CA THR A 75 -11.48 12.33 -1.66
C THR A 75 -10.93 11.04 -1.07
N ARG A 76 -11.72 9.96 -1.13
CA ARG A 76 -11.26 8.63 -0.74
C ARG A 76 -10.49 8.00 -1.89
N MET A 77 -9.29 7.52 -1.59
CA MET A 77 -8.42 6.87 -2.56
C MET A 77 -8.63 5.35 -2.50
N GLU A 78 -9.14 4.78 -3.59
CA GLU A 78 -9.27 3.32 -3.75
C GLU A 78 -8.29 2.88 -4.84
N THR A 79 -7.04 2.60 -4.47
CA THR A 79 -5.99 2.29 -5.43
C THR A 79 -5.73 0.79 -5.49
N TYR A 80 -6.12 0.17 -6.60
CA TYR A 80 -5.80 -1.23 -6.90
C TYR A 80 -4.40 -1.40 -7.52
N GLY A 81 -3.84 -0.35 -8.11
CA GLY A 81 -2.62 -0.42 -8.90
C GLY A 81 -1.35 0.13 -8.24
N THR A 82 -1.49 1.00 -7.23
CA THR A 82 -0.32 1.63 -6.57
C THR A 82 -0.39 1.38 -5.07
N PRO A 83 0.33 0.39 -4.55
CA PRO A 83 0.31 0.09 -3.13
C PRO A 83 0.95 1.21 -2.30
N GLY A 84 0.38 1.47 -1.13
CA GLY A 84 0.95 2.39 -0.15
C GLY A 84 0.45 3.83 -0.22
N ILE A 85 -0.35 4.20 -1.21
CA ILE A 85 -1.03 5.50 -1.23
C ILE A 85 -2.01 5.58 -0.05
N PRO A 86 -2.05 6.71 0.69
CA PRO A 86 -2.96 6.89 1.80
C PRO A 86 -4.44 6.83 1.41
N ASP A 87 -5.30 6.53 2.39
CA ASP A 87 -6.75 6.35 2.20
C ASP A 87 -7.47 7.61 1.71
N LEU A 88 -7.00 8.79 2.11
CA LEU A 88 -7.70 10.07 1.93
C LEU A 88 -6.80 11.17 1.41
N LEU A 89 -7.37 12.00 0.52
CA LEU A 89 -6.89 13.33 0.21
C LEU A 89 -7.90 14.33 0.77
N GLY A 90 -7.46 15.20 1.67
CA GLY A 90 -8.23 16.31 2.20
C GLY A 90 -7.84 17.64 1.56
N VAL A 91 -8.82 18.49 1.30
CA VAL A 91 -8.62 19.87 0.80
C VAL A 91 -9.54 20.82 1.56
N PHE A 92 -9.00 21.95 2.02
CA PHE A 92 -9.81 23.03 2.58
C PHE A 92 -9.26 24.41 2.19
N VAL A 93 -10.10 25.42 2.26
CA VAL A 93 -9.69 26.81 2.08
C VAL A 93 -9.26 27.40 3.41
N ASP A 94 -8.07 27.98 3.45
CA ASP A 94 -7.69 28.86 4.55
C ASP A 94 -8.08 30.31 4.24
N ASP A 95 -9.10 30.79 4.93
CA ASP A 95 -9.64 32.12 4.69
C ASP A 95 -8.68 33.25 5.07
N LYS A 96 -7.74 33.00 6.00
CA LYS A 96 -6.73 33.98 6.40
C LYS A 96 -5.63 34.11 5.37
N LEU A 97 -5.10 32.96 4.92
CA LEU A 97 -4.01 32.91 3.95
C LEU A 97 -4.50 32.99 2.49
N LYS A 98 -5.84 32.97 2.27
CA LYS A 98 -6.47 32.96 0.93
C LYS A 98 -5.89 31.89 0.02
N ARG A 99 -5.57 30.72 0.55
CA ARG A 99 -4.99 29.58 -0.19
C ARG A 99 -5.75 28.30 0.08
N ASN A 100 -5.69 27.38 -0.88
CA ASN A 100 -6.13 26.01 -0.69
C ASN A 100 -4.99 25.21 -0.03
N ILE A 101 -5.34 24.45 1.01
CA ILE A 101 -4.45 23.54 1.67
C ILE A 101 -4.89 22.13 1.34
N SER A 102 -4.00 21.33 0.77
CA SER A 102 -4.21 19.90 0.46
C SER A 102 -3.28 19.04 1.30
N PHE A 103 -3.76 17.88 1.74
CA PHE A 103 -3.00 16.97 2.59
C PHE A 103 -3.49 15.54 2.47
N TRP A 104 -2.59 14.58 2.68
CA TRP A 104 -2.87 13.16 2.62
C TRP A 104 -3.03 12.58 4.02
N VAL A 105 -3.97 11.64 4.17
CA VAL A 105 -4.21 10.97 5.45
C VAL A 105 -4.37 9.47 5.28
N GLU A 106 -3.55 8.73 5.98
CA GLU A 106 -3.73 7.29 6.20
C GLU A 106 -4.58 7.08 7.45
N LEU A 107 -5.67 6.30 7.33
CA LEU A 107 -6.55 5.98 8.46
C LEU A 107 -6.14 4.65 9.10
N LYS A 108 -6.01 4.64 10.42
CA LYS A 108 -5.74 3.40 11.17
C LYS A 108 -6.66 3.27 12.38
N LEU A 109 -7.09 2.02 12.62
CA LEU A 109 -7.76 1.63 13.85
C LEU A 109 -6.84 0.71 14.63
N THR A 110 -6.66 0.99 15.91
CA THR A 110 -5.84 0.16 16.79
C THR A 110 -6.52 -0.15 18.11
N LYS A 111 -6.26 -1.35 18.63
CA LYS A 111 -6.64 -1.79 19.99
C LYS A 111 -5.44 -1.94 20.90
N GLY A 112 -4.26 -2.06 20.34
CA GLY A 112 -3.00 -2.20 21.06
C GLY A 112 -2.16 -0.95 20.90
N ASN A 113 -0.85 -1.10 21.11
CA ASN A 113 0.13 -0.03 21.04
C ASN A 113 0.81 0.15 19.67
N LYS A 114 0.47 -0.67 18.67
CA LYS A 114 1.10 -0.65 17.34
C LYS A 114 0.10 -0.32 16.25
N LEU A 115 0.54 0.47 15.27
CA LEU A 115 -0.22 0.67 14.05
C LEU A 115 0.17 -0.37 12.99
N ASP A 116 -0.84 -0.94 12.33
CA ASP A 116 -0.65 -1.93 11.26
C ASP A 116 -0.44 -1.21 9.92
N LEU A 117 0.80 -0.82 9.64
CA LEU A 117 1.21 -0.21 8.38
C LEU A 117 1.99 -1.22 7.53
N SER A 118 1.62 -1.34 6.26
CA SER A 118 2.35 -2.18 5.31
C SER A 118 3.71 -1.54 4.97
N PRO A 119 4.71 -2.34 4.50
CA PRO A 119 5.98 -1.79 4.03
C PRO A 119 5.83 -0.73 2.93
N PHE A 120 4.82 -0.89 2.06
CA PHE A 120 4.51 0.08 1.01
C PHE A 120 3.98 1.40 1.57
N GLN A 121 3.10 1.36 2.59
CA GLN A 121 2.60 2.55 3.28
C GLN A 121 3.74 3.28 4.00
N ILE A 122 4.62 2.54 4.68
CA ILE A 122 5.81 3.12 5.33
C ILE A 122 6.70 3.81 4.29
N SER A 123 7.04 3.13 3.20
CA SER A 123 7.91 3.67 2.15
C SER A 123 7.30 4.92 1.50
N TRP A 124 6.00 4.87 1.17
CA TRP A 124 5.30 5.98 0.54
C TRP A 124 5.27 7.21 1.46
N ASN A 125 4.90 7.03 2.74
CA ASN A 125 4.81 8.12 3.70
C ASN A 125 6.16 8.81 3.92
N LEU A 126 7.24 8.04 4.11
CA LEU A 126 8.59 8.60 4.28
C LEU A 126 9.04 9.39 3.05
N LYS A 127 8.87 8.81 1.85
CA LYS A 127 9.23 9.48 0.60
C LYS A 127 8.41 10.76 0.38
N ARG A 128 7.10 10.72 0.62
CA ARG A 128 6.24 11.89 0.45
C ARG A 128 6.59 12.99 1.43
N TYR A 129 6.78 12.64 2.71
CA TYR A 129 7.11 13.61 3.75
C TYR A 129 8.43 14.34 3.48
N SER A 130 9.45 13.63 2.95
CA SER A 130 10.73 14.26 2.58
C SER A 130 10.61 15.28 1.45
N LEU A 131 9.54 15.24 0.66
CA LEU A 131 9.32 16.15 -0.47
C LEU A 131 8.37 17.29 -0.15
N CYS A 132 7.27 17.01 0.54
CA CYS A 132 6.15 17.94 0.65
C CYS A 132 5.66 18.16 2.09
N GLN A 133 5.99 17.27 3.03
CA GLN A 133 5.55 17.32 4.45
C GLN A 133 4.01 17.42 4.63
N ASP A 134 3.23 17.00 3.64
CA ASP A 134 1.78 17.16 3.55
C ASP A 134 1.01 15.85 3.81
N ASN A 135 1.65 14.85 4.40
CA ASN A 135 1.06 13.54 4.68
C ASN A 135 1.10 13.17 6.16
N PHE A 136 0.01 12.57 6.61
CA PHE A 136 -0.28 12.34 8.02
C PHE A 136 -0.89 10.96 8.24
N ILE A 137 -0.76 10.47 9.47
CA ILE A 137 -1.43 9.26 9.96
C ILE A 137 -2.48 9.69 10.98
N MET A 138 -3.74 9.33 10.74
CA MET A 138 -4.84 9.52 11.68
C MET A 138 -5.20 8.17 12.30
N ALA A 139 -4.78 7.98 13.53
CA ALA A 139 -4.99 6.74 14.28
C ALA A 139 -6.14 6.91 15.29
N LYS A 140 -7.12 5.99 15.25
CA LYS A 140 -8.16 5.90 16.27
C LYS A 140 -7.81 4.80 17.25
N GLY A 141 -7.44 5.18 18.46
CA GLY A 141 -7.32 4.29 19.62
C GLY A 141 -8.70 3.89 20.12
N ILE A 142 -9.01 2.59 20.07
CA ILE A 142 -10.34 2.09 20.46
C ILE A 142 -10.48 2.12 21.98
N GLU A 143 -9.42 1.75 22.69
CA GLU A 143 -9.37 1.73 24.16
C GLU A 143 -9.32 3.13 24.74
N GLU A 144 -8.51 4.00 24.14
CA GLU A 144 -8.32 5.41 24.54
C GLU A 144 -9.53 6.29 24.19
N ARG A 145 -10.41 5.82 23.33
CA ARG A 145 -11.52 6.60 22.75
C ARG A 145 -11.05 7.94 22.19
N ALA A 146 -9.88 7.93 21.56
CA ALA A 146 -9.21 9.12 21.07
C ALA A 146 -8.78 8.97 19.61
N ILE A 147 -8.62 10.09 18.94
CA ILE A 147 -8.00 10.22 17.62
C ILE A 147 -6.67 10.92 17.82
N PHE A 148 -5.62 10.27 17.34
CA PHE A 148 -4.24 10.75 17.33
C PHE A 148 -3.88 11.14 15.90
N PHE A 149 -3.17 12.24 15.73
CA PHE A 149 -2.75 12.74 14.43
C PHE A 149 -1.24 12.93 14.40
N TYR A 150 -0.55 12.23 13.52
CA TYR A 150 0.89 12.18 13.44
C TYR A 150 1.39 12.61 12.07
N PRO A 151 2.58 13.24 11.96
CA PRO A 151 3.23 13.47 10.67
C PRO A 151 3.68 12.14 10.05
N GLY A 152 3.64 12.05 8.73
CA GLY A 152 4.05 10.86 7.99
C GLY A 152 5.52 10.46 8.15
N ALA A 153 6.36 11.35 8.67
CA ALA A 153 7.75 11.06 9.00
C ALA A 153 7.90 9.96 10.06
N LEU A 154 6.94 9.87 10.99
CA LEU A 154 7.05 9.02 12.19
C LEU A 154 6.47 7.61 12.00
N VAL A 155 6.23 7.17 10.77
CA VAL A 155 5.59 5.87 10.48
C VAL A 155 6.40 4.67 10.98
N ARG A 156 7.72 4.79 11.12
CA ARG A 156 8.57 3.70 11.64
C ARG A 156 8.40 3.51 13.14
N GLU A 157 8.32 4.61 13.85
CA GLU A 157 8.08 4.66 15.30
C GLU A 157 6.66 4.19 15.62
N LEU A 158 5.67 4.63 14.85
CA LEU A 158 4.25 4.28 15.01
C LEU A 158 3.96 2.79 14.87
N VAL A 159 4.72 2.03 14.06
CA VAL A 159 4.57 0.57 13.95
C VAL A 159 5.26 -0.17 15.11
N THR A 160 6.10 0.51 15.88
CA THR A 160 6.75 -0.03 17.08
C THR A 160 5.89 0.19 18.31
N ASP A 161 5.65 1.44 18.66
CA ASP A 161 4.72 1.83 19.71
C ASP A 161 4.23 3.27 19.46
N TYR A 162 2.97 3.43 19.03
CA TYR A 162 2.43 4.77 18.72
C TYR A 162 2.17 5.60 19.96
N ARG A 163 2.05 4.99 21.15
CA ARG A 163 1.78 5.69 22.41
C ARG A 163 3.01 6.42 22.94
N GLU A 164 4.21 5.95 22.57
CA GLU A 164 5.48 6.58 22.90
C GLU A 164 5.85 7.73 21.94
N VAL A 165 5.07 7.89 20.86
CA VAL A 165 5.30 8.93 19.86
C VAL A 165 4.41 10.13 20.14
N GLU A 166 5.00 11.34 20.23
CA GLU A 166 4.24 12.56 20.44
C GLU A 166 3.41 12.91 19.18
N PRO A 167 2.07 12.97 19.30
CA PRO A 167 1.20 13.37 18.18
C PRO A 167 1.18 14.88 18.01
N LEU A 168 0.86 15.34 16.81
CA LEU A 168 0.60 16.77 16.56
C LEU A 168 -0.63 17.27 17.35
N PHE A 169 -1.60 16.39 17.55
CA PHE A 169 -2.71 16.59 18.48
C PHE A 169 -3.39 15.27 18.83
N VAL A 170 -4.11 15.28 19.94
CA VAL A 170 -5.03 14.22 20.38
C VAL A 170 -6.42 14.82 20.60
N VAL A 171 -7.44 14.13 20.10
CA VAL A 171 -8.85 14.50 20.32
C VAL A 171 -9.58 13.34 20.97
N HIS A 172 -10.05 13.55 22.20
CA HIS A 172 -10.89 12.60 22.92
C HIS A 172 -12.38 12.76 22.55
N GLN A 173 -13.18 11.73 22.77
CA GLN A 173 -14.63 11.82 22.57
C GLN A 173 -15.27 12.86 23.52
N PRO A 174 -16.28 13.62 23.07
CA PRO A 174 -16.85 13.65 21.72
C PRO A 174 -15.99 14.42 20.72
N TRP A 175 -15.79 13.87 19.50
CA TRP A 175 -14.89 14.46 18.48
C TRP A 175 -15.55 15.60 17.69
N THR A 176 -16.88 15.67 17.75
CA THR A 176 -17.69 16.67 17.03
C THR A 176 -17.26 18.08 17.45
N HIS A 177 -17.10 18.96 16.47
CA HIS A 177 -16.65 20.35 16.62
C HIS A 177 -15.19 20.53 17.08
N VAL A 178 -14.44 19.46 17.39
CA VAL A 178 -13.05 19.55 17.86
C VAL A 178 -12.06 19.07 16.79
N LEU A 179 -12.37 17.99 16.07
CA LEU A 179 -11.44 17.35 15.13
C LEU A 179 -11.08 18.28 13.97
N GLU A 180 -12.06 18.90 13.32
CA GLU A 180 -11.80 19.79 12.16
C GLU A 180 -10.96 21.01 12.54
N PRO A 181 -11.28 21.78 13.61
CA PRO A 181 -10.42 22.87 14.06
C PRO A 181 -8.98 22.43 14.41
N ALA A 182 -8.81 21.24 15.01
CA ALA A 182 -7.48 20.70 15.32
C ALA A 182 -6.66 20.42 14.05
N ILE A 183 -7.26 19.77 13.05
CA ILE A 183 -6.65 19.53 11.75
C ILE A 183 -6.24 20.85 11.10
N ARG A 184 -7.17 21.80 10.99
CA ARG A 184 -6.91 23.09 10.33
C ARG A 184 -5.80 23.89 11.03
N ARG A 185 -5.79 23.88 12.36
CA ARG A 185 -4.74 24.56 13.15
C ARG A 185 -3.36 24.05 12.80
N VAL A 186 -3.17 22.73 12.78
CA VAL A 186 -1.87 22.11 12.49
C VAL A 186 -1.43 22.43 11.07
N LEU A 187 -2.32 22.24 10.09
CA LEU A 187 -1.98 22.36 8.66
C LEU A 187 -1.70 23.80 8.20
N VAL A 188 -2.28 24.78 8.88
CA VAL A 188 -2.00 26.21 8.57
C VAL A 188 -0.59 26.60 9.00
N HIS A 189 0.00 25.92 9.99
CA HIS A 189 1.33 26.21 10.53
C HIS A 189 2.44 25.29 9.98
N VAL A 190 2.10 24.31 9.16
CA VAL A 190 3.09 23.55 8.39
C VAL A 190 3.61 24.46 7.27
N PRO A 191 4.93 24.67 7.14
CA PRO A 191 5.53 25.59 6.18
C PRO A 191 5.29 25.19 4.72
#